data_122e83f28c23a3e494176b1a5695cb10
#
_entry.id   122e83f28c23a3e494176b1a5695cb10
#
_cell.length_a   1.000
_cell.length_b   1.000
_cell.length_c   1.000
_cell.angle_alpha   90.00
_cell.angle_beta   90.00
_cell.angle_gamma   90.00
#
_symmetry.space_group_name_H-M   'P 1'
#
loop_
_entity.id
_entity.type
_entity.pdbx_description
1 polymer ?
#
loop_
_entity_poly.entity_id
_entity_poly.type
_entity_poly.pdbx_seq_one_letter_code
_entity_poly.pdbx_strand_id
1 'polypeptide(L)'
;MRLTKTFGLVVAFYGVGSVVAQGHHEHAAESQTPLHERGFVKDSAEELERKWGFEWGFNGVNSFAHLEHVKCLTHPERQFDIGILGVPFDTAVSYRPGARFGPRAIRAASSRQTSFRGFNARAAINPYSSWASILDCGDIPVTPLDNAVALTQMTSAYLELGHRTPISSVITYPKIISLGGDHSLALASLRALRMIHKSPIAVLHFDAHLDTWHPEKYPSPWPSKQAQFNHGSMFWLASNEGLILNGSSVHAGLRTRLSGDDWADYEDDTNQGFLRISSDDIDDLGTKGVISAILERIGTEIPVYLSVDIDVLDPGLAPGTGTPEPGGWTSRELIKILRGVEGLNVVGADVVEVAPAYDGVGEQTALAGAQVVYEILTSVVKRGLLDVGRESEVKIKDGTGERGTGTGNVKKEGRKDEL
;
A
#
# COMPACT_ATOMS: atom_id res chain seq x y z
N MET A 1 -0.36 69.06 11.97
CA MET A 1 0.85 69.59 11.35
C MET A 1 1.44 68.46 10.50
N ARG A 2 1.34 68.61 9.17
CA ARG A 2 1.78 67.63 8.16
C ARG A 2 3.32 67.53 8.12
N LEU A 3 3.88 66.37 7.88
CA LEU A 3 5.12 66.21 7.11
C LEU A 3 5.19 64.77 6.53
N THR A 4 4.89 64.70 5.25
CA THR A 4 5.18 63.58 4.32
C THR A 4 6.67 63.58 4.02
N LYS A 5 7.31 62.39 4.07
CA LYS A 5 8.61 62.13 3.45
C LYS A 5 8.50 60.96 2.50
N THR A 6 8.58 61.29 1.21
CA THR A 6 8.72 60.41 0.08
C THR A 6 10.16 59.93 0.00
N PHE A 7 10.39 58.63 -0.04
CA PHE A 7 11.69 58.02 -0.41
C PHE A 7 11.54 57.42 -1.81
N GLY A 8 12.26 58.00 -2.74
CA GLY A 8 12.43 57.45 -4.08
C GLY A 8 13.47 56.35 -4.08
N LEU A 9 13.11 55.21 -4.66
CA LEU A 9 14.03 54.10 -4.89
C LEU A 9 14.56 54.16 -6.33
N VAL A 10 15.86 54.39 -6.49
CA VAL A 10 16.54 54.35 -7.78
C VAL A 10 16.93 52.89 -8.01
N VAL A 11 16.40 52.27 -9.06
CA VAL A 11 16.81 50.92 -9.51
C VAL A 11 17.79 51.09 -10.65
N ALA A 12 19.05 50.70 -10.41
CA ALA A 12 20.08 50.64 -11.44
C ALA A 12 20.00 49.29 -12.18
N PHE A 13 19.76 49.36 -13.49
CA PHE A 13 19.84 48.18 -14.36
C PHE A 13 21.27 47.90 -14.72
N TYR A 14 21.84 46.74 -14.30
CA TYR A 14 23.04 46.18 -14.90
C TYR A 14 22.61 45.18 -15.98
N GLY A 15 22.90 45.49 -17.21
CA GLY A 15 22.74 44.58 -18.33
C GLY A 15 23.84 43.53 -18.32
N VAL A 16 23.40 42.25 -18.22
CA VAL A 16 24.26 41.10 -18.52
C VAL A 16 23.79 40.50 -19.83
N GLY A 17 24.62 40.62 -20.85
CA GLY A 17 24.34 40.05 -22.16
C GLY A 17 24.38 38.51 -22.11
N SER A 18 23.25 37.88 -22.34
CA SER A 18 23.16 36.45 -22.57
C SER A 18 23.24 36.16 -24.05
N VAL A 19 24.27 35.43 -24.46
CA VAL A 19 24.36 34.82 -25.79
C VAL A 19 23.29 33.72 -25.85
N VAL A 20 22.24 33.97 -26.57
CA VAL A 20 21.19 32.97 -26.87
C VAL A 20 21.66 32.19 -28.11
N ALA A 21 22.01 30.91 -27.89
CA ALA A 21 22.14 29.98 -29.01
C ALA A 21 20.74 29.73 -29.59
N GLN A 22 20.48 30.24 -30.78
CA GLN A 22 19.26 29.97 -31.54
C GLN A 22 19.32 28.52 -32.08
N GLY A 23 18.68 27.59 -31.34
CA GLY A 23 18.23 26.34 -31.91
C GLY A 23 16.92 26.61 -32.65
N HIS A 24 16.96 26.63 -33.97
CA HIS A 24 15.75 26.65 -34.81
C HIS A 24 15.00 25.32 -34.65
N HIS A 25 14.02 25.26 -33.75
CA HIS A 25 12.93 24.33 -33.88
C HIS A 25 11.90 24.96 -34.83
N GLU A 26 11.89 24.52 -36.09
CA GLU A 26 10.77 24.77 -36.98
C GLU A 26 9.52 24.13 -36.37
N HIS A 27 8.75 24.89 -35.62
CA HIS A 27 7.35 24.59 -35.40
C HIS A 27 6.65 24.81 -36.73
N ALA A 28 6.34 23.71 -37.43
CA ALA A 28 5.40 23.76 -38.54
C ALA A 28 4.12 24.44 -37.98
N ALA A 29 3.83 25.62 -38.55
CA ALA A 29 2.59 26.35 -38.23
C ALA A 29 1.44 25.48 -38.81
N GLU A 30 0.86 24.63 -37.95
CA GLU A 30 -0.44 24.02 -38.28
C GLU A 30 -1.43 25.16 -38.46
N SER A 31 -2.03 25.24 -39.66
CA SER A 31 -3.05 26.23 -40.00
C SER A 31 -4.16 26.13 -38.95
N GLN A 32 -4.34 27.17 -38.16
CA GLN A 32 -5.43 27.26 -37.18
C GLN A 32 -6.75 27.53 -37.90
N THR A 33 -7.23 26.56 -38.69
CA THR A 33 -8.61 26.60 -39.16
C THR A 33 -9.52 26.42 -37.93
N PRO A 34 -10.48 27.31 -37.71
CA PRO A 34 -11.40 27.20 -36.58
C PRO A 34 -12.07 25.80 -36.56
N LEU A 35 -12.22 25.22 -35.38
CA LEU A 35 -12.75 23.86 -35.20
C LEU A 35 -14.11 23.60 -35.86
N HIS A 36 -14.94 24.67 -36.02
CA HIS A 36 -16.26 24.59 -36.64
C HIS A 36 -16.21 24.53 -38.20
N GLU A 37 -15.05 24.79 -38.82
CA GLU A 37 -14.87 24.68 -40.30
C GLU A 37 -14.23 23.38 -40.74
N ARG A 38 -13.75 22.59 -39.79
CA ARG A 38 -13.22 21.26 -40.09
C ARG A 38 -14.39 20.30 -40.22
N GLY A 39 -14.64 19.81 -41.42
CA GLY A 39 -15.56 18.69 -41.63
C GLY A 39 -15.19 17.52 -40.70
N PHE A 40 -16.20 16.82 -40.21
CA PHE A 40 -16.03 15.71 -39.24
C PHE A 40 -15.20 14.59 -39.93
N VAL A 41 -13.87 14.67 -39.82
CA VAL A 41 -12.97 13.57 -40.18
C VAL A 41 -12.97 12.63 -38.98
N LYS A 42 -13.34 11.38 -39.20
CA LYS A 42 -13.33 10.36 -38.15
C LYS A 42 -11.87 10.05 -37.84
N ASP A 43 -11.39 10.54 -36.72
CA ASP A 43 -10.04 10.25 -36.20
C ASP A 43 -9.86 8.71 -36.04
N SER A 44 -8.65 8.23 -36.25
CA SER A 44 -8.29 6.84 -35.88
C SER A 44 -8.35 6.66 -34.36
N ALA A 45 -8.46 5.42 -33.89
CA ALA A 45 -8.45 5.12 -32.46
C ALA A 45 -7.15 5.62 -31.80
N GLU A 46 -6.01 5.53 -32.47
CA GLU A 46 -4.72 6.02 -32.00
C GLU A 46 -4.68 7.55 -31.87
N GLU A 47 -5.31 8.26 -32.83
CA GLU A 47 -5.42 9.72 -32.73
C GLU A 47 -6.35 10.17 -31.63
N LEU A 48 -7.45 9.44 -31.40
CA LEU A 48 -8.36 9.69 -30.28
C LEU A 48 -7.66 9.46 -28.95
N GLU A 49 -6.92 8.35 -28.82
CA GLU A 49 -6.13 8.08 -27.62
C GLU A 49 -5.07 9.15 -27.37
N ARG A 50 -4.35 9.58 -28.38
CA ARG A 50 -3.35 10.65 -28.29
C ARG A 50 -3.96 11.98 -27.86
N LYS A 51 -5.19 12.29 -28.28
CA LYS A 51 -5.88 13.53 -27.96
C LYS A 51 -6.54 13.53 -26.58
N TRP A 52 -7.13 12.39 -26.19
CA TRP A 52 -8.07 12.31 -25.08
C TRP A 52 -7.71 11.28 -24.01
N GLY A 53 -6.77 10.38 -24.29
CA GLY A 53 -6.39 9.30 -23.38
C GLY A 53 -5.56 9.72 -22.18
N PHE A 54 -5.01 10.96 -22.17
CA PHE A 54 -4.19 11.43 -21.06
C PHE A 54 -5.05 11.94 -19.89
N GLU A 55 -4.79 11.40 -18.70
CA GLU A 55 -5.42 11.84 -17.45
C GLU A 55 -4.46 12.60 -16.55
N TRP A 56 -4.91 13.77 -16.06
CA TRP A 56 -4.21 14.49 -15.01
C TRP A 56 -4.57 13.91 -13.64
N GLY A 57 -3.74 14.13 -12.63
CA GLY A 57 -4.01 13.71 -11.24
C GLY A 57 -5.27 14.31 -10.58
N PHE A 58 -6.11 15.01 -11.33
CA PHE A 58 -7.35 15.63 -10.83
C PHE A 58 -8.58 15.35 -11.73
N ASN A 59 -8.44 14.56 -12.78
CA ASN A 59 -9.56 14.18 -13.65
C ASN A 59 -9.63 12.65 -13.82
N GLY A 60 -10.63 12.19 -14.55
CA GLY A 60 -10.89 10.79 -14.79
C GLY A 60 -11.77 10.13 -13.72
N VAL A 61 -11.96 8.82 -13.82
CA VAL A 61 -12.66 8.01 -12.83
C VAL A 61 -11.64 7.45 -11.83
N ASN A 62 -11.86 7.69 -10.53
CA ASN A 62 -10.92 7.32 -9.51
C ASN A 62 -10.80 5.79 -9.34
N SER A 63 -9.81 5.19 -10.00
CA SER A 63 -9.18 3.94 -9.61
C SER A 63 -7.89 4.23 -8.81
N PHE A 64 -7.31 3.25 -8.15
CA PHE A 64 -6.04 3.45 -7.46
C PHE A 64 -4.94 3.80 -8.48
N ALA A 65 -4.29 4.94 -8.30
CA ALA A 65 -3.17 5.41 -9.15
C ALA A 65 -3.46 5.40 -10.65
N HIS A 66 -4.72 5.61 -11.06
CA HIS A 66 -5.18 5.50 -12.46
C HIS A 66 -4.91 4.12 -13.09
N LEU A 67 -4.80 3.06 -12.30
CA LEU A 67 -4.69 1.69 -12.79
C LEU A 67 -5.97 1.29 -13.54
N GLU A 68 -5.82 0.38 -14.49
CA GLU A 68 -6.98 -0.21 -15.16
C GLU A 68 -7.92 -0.83 -14.12
N HIS A 69 -9.18 -0.38 -14.14
CA HIS A 69 -10.22 -0.89 -13.24
C HIS A 69 -10.99 -2.04 -13.92
N VAL A 70 -11.04 -3.17 -13.24
CA VAL A 70 -11.84 -4.34 -13.62
C VAL A 70 -12.57 -4.86 -12.40
N LYS A 71 -13.85 -5.19 -12.52
CA LYS A 71 -14.54 -5.96 -11.48
C LYS A 71 -14.05 -7.40 -11.51
N CYS A 72 -12.85 -7.65 -10.95
CA CYS A 72 -12.18 -8.94 -11.09
C CYS A 72 -13.07 -10.12 -10.68
N LEU A 73 -13.86 -10.00 -9.63
CA LEU A 73 -14.78 -11.07 -9.17
C LEU A 73 -15.84 -11.48 -10.20
N THR A 74 -16.19 -10.61 -11.14
CA THR A 74 -17.17 -10.90 -12.20
C THR A 74 -16.50 -11.18 -13.56
N HIS A 75 -15.17 -11.07 -13.65
CA HIS A 75 -14.39 -11.27 -14.87
C HIS A 75 -13.27 -12.29 -14.62
N PRO A 76 -13.58 -13.58 -14.49
CA PRO A 76 -12.60 -14.62 -14.18
C PRO A 76 -11.54 -14.81 -15.26
N GLU A 77 -11.82 -14.39 -16.50
CA GLU A 77 -10.90 -14.42 -17.64
C GLU A 77 -9.76 -13.38 -17.53
N ARG A 78 -9.95 -12.33 -16.73
CA ARG A 78 -8.92 -11.29 -16.54
C ARG A 78 -7.90 -11.77 -15.53
N GLN A 79 -6.68 -12.00 -16.02
CA GLN A 79 -5.52 -12.34 -15.20
C GLN A 79 -4.79 -11.09 -14.74
N PHE A 80 -4.11 -11.19 -13.64
CA PHE A 80 -3.26 -10.14 -13.05
C PHE A 80 -2.21 -10.78 -12.13
N ASP A 81 -1.17 -10.04 -11.83
CA ASP A 81 -0.14 -10.44 -10.86
C ASP A 81 -0.40 -9.85 -9.48
N ILE A 82 -0.84 -8.58 -9.45
CA ILE A 82 -1.16 -7.87 -8.22
C ILE A 82 -2.55 -7.22 -8.38
N GLY A 83 -3.46 -7.52 -7.46
CA GLY A 83 -4.79 -6.90 -7.40
C GLY A 83 -4.89 -5.90 -6.27
N ILE A 84 -5.31 -4.66 -6.58
CA ILE A 84 -5.76 -3.70 -5.57
C ILE A 84 -7.25 -3.93 -5.37
N LEU A 85 -7.66 -4.29 -4.15
CA LEU A 85 -9.02 -4.74 -3.84
C LEU A 85 -9.63 -3.92 -2.71
N GLY A 86 -10.75 -3.26 -2.95
CA GLY A 86 -11.48 -2.58 -1.88
C GLY A 86 -12.35 -3.54 -1.06
N VAL A 87 -12.36 -3.34 0.25
CA VAL A 87 -13.18 -4.12 1.20
C VAL A 87 -13.99 -3.16 2.08
N PRO A 88 -15.12 -2.63 1.57
CA PRO A 88 -15.91 -1.58 2.23
C PRO A 88 -16.76 -2.14 3.37
N PHE A 89 -16.15 -2.56 4.47
CA PHE A 89 -16.77 -3.17 5.64
C PHE A 89 -16.32 -2.47 6.92
N ASP A 90 -17.24 -2.15 7.85
CA ASP A 90 -16.93 -1.51 9.13
C ASP A 90 -17.99 -1.78 10.22
N THR A 91 -18.68 -2.90 10.12
CA THR A 91 -19.70 -3.27 11.12
C THR A 91 -19.14 -4.15 12.25
N ALA A 92 -17.82 -4.31 12.29
CA ALA A 92 -17.11 -5.04 13.34
C ALA A 92 -16.25 -4.14 14.24
N VAL A 93 -16.45 -2.83 14.20
CA VAL A 93 -15.69 -1.84 15.00
C VAL A 93 -16.26 -1.68 16.41
N SER A 94 -15.41 -1.33 17.36
CA SER A 94 -15.76 -1.13 18.78
C SER A 94 -16.07 0.32 19.14
N TYR A 95 -15.69 1.31 18.29
CA TYR A 95 -15.86 2.73 18.63
C TYR A 95 -16.49 3.51 17.46
N ARG A 96 -15.72 4.08 16.54
CA ARG A 96 -16.23 4.95 15.48
C ARG A 96 -16.34 4.20 14.15
N PRO A 97 -17.52 4.03 13.55
CA PRO A 97 -17.64 3.48 12.20
C PRO A 97 -17.25 4.54 11.16
N GLY A 98 -16.99 4.12 9.93
CA GLY A 98 -16.68 5.00 8.81
C GLY A 98 -15.59 4.44 7.88
N ALA A 99 -14.87 3.41 8.32
CA ALA A 99 -13.81 2.79 7.54
C ALA A 99 -14.31 2.11 6.25
N ARG A 100 -15.61 1.77 6.13
CA ARG A 100 -16.20 1.29 4.85
C ARG A 100 -16.01 2.26 3.69
N PHE A 101 -15.77 3.54 3.96
CA PHE A 101 -15.48 4.55 2.95
C PHE A 101 -13.98 4.74 2.68
N GLY A 102 -13.12 4.01 3.40
CA GLY A 102 -11.68 4.01 3.23
C GLY A 102 -11.21 3.67 1.82
N PRO A 103 -11.70 2.59 1.18
CA PRO A 103 -11.29 2.23 -0.18
C PRO A 103 -11.47 3.37 -1.18
N ARG A 104 -12.61 4.05 -1.12
CA ARG A 104 -12.90 5.22 -1.97
C ARG A 104 -11.95 6.38 -1.68
N ALA A 105 -11.70 6.69 -0.41
CA ALA A 105 -10.85 7.80 -0.02
C ALA A 105 -9.38 7.56 -0.42
N ILE A 106 -8.87 6.35 -0.20
CA ILE A 106 -7.50 5.96 -0.60
C ILE A 106 -7.32 6.05 -2.12
N ARG A 107 -8.32 5.60 -2.92
CA ARG A 107 -8.28 5.75 -4.38
C ARG A 107 -8.23 7.22 -4.79
N ALA A 108 -9.10 8.05 -4.23
CA ALA A 108 -9.10 9.48 -4.52
C ALA A 108 -7.76 10.13 -4.14
N ALA A 109 -7.21 9.80 -2.97
CA ALA A 109 -5.92 10.31 -2.51
C ALA A 109 -4.73 9.83 -3.38
N SER A 110 -4.85 8.68 -4.04
CA SER A 110 -3.82 8.13 -4.94
C SER A 110 -3.77 8.81 -6.32
N SER A 111 -4.71 9.70 -6.64
CA SER A 111 -4.85 10.30 -7.99
C SER A 111 -3.60 11.04 -8.50
N ARG A 112 -2.70 11.50 -7.59
CA ARG A 112 -1.42 12.08 -8.00
C ARG A 112 -0.35 11.05 -8.36
N GLN A 113 -0.59 9.78 -8.07
CA GLN A 113 0.27 8.67 -8.44
C GLN A 113 -0.20 8.15 -9.81
N THR A 114 0.70 8.10 -10.77
CA THR A 114 0.41 7.59 -12.11
C THR A 114 1.61 6.78 -12.59
N SER A 115 1.41 5.87 -13.54
CA SER A 115 2.50 5.13 -14.17
C SER A 115 3.54 6.06 -14.79
N PHE A 116 3.10 7.21 -15.31
CA PHE A 116 3.97 8.24 -15.88
C PHE A 116 4.86 8.94 -14.84
N ARG A 117 4.42 9.05 -13.58
CA ARG A 117 5.16 9.68 -12.46
C ARG A 117 5.39 8.73 -11.30
N GLY A 118 5.43 7.43 -11.56
CA GLY A 118 5.56 6.37 -10.55
C GLY A 118 6.99 5.98 -10.22
N PHE A 119 8.04 6.60 -10.81
CA PHE A 119 9.41 6.19 -10.56
C PHE A 119 9.86 6.50 -9.13
N ASN A 120 10.15 5.44 -8.38
CA ASN A 120 10.72 5.52 -7.04
C ASN A 120 12.24 5.60 -7.12
N ALA A 121 12.80 6.81 -6.98
CA ALA A 121 14.23 7.05 -7.12
C ALA A 121 15.07 6.25 -6.09
N ARG A 122 14.53 5.99 -4.90
CA ARG A 122 15.19 5.19 -3.87
C ARG A 122 15.25 3.70 -4.23
N ALA A 123 14.16 3.17 -4.72
CA ALA A 123 14.06 1.76 -5.12
C ALA A 123 14.64 1.52 -6.54
N ALA A 124 14.85 2.60 -7.31
CA ALA A 124 15.28 2.60 -8.72
C ALA A 124 14.31 1.82 -9.65
N ILE A 125 13.03 1.80 -9.31
CA ILE A 125 11.97 1.16 -10.12
C ILE A 125 10.76 2.07 -10.24
N ASN A 126 9.95 1.83 -11.27
CA ASN A 126 8.57 2.26 -11.33
C ASN A 126 7.68 1.03 -11.10
N PRO A 127 7.02 0.88 -9.94
CA PRO A 127 6.23 -0.31 -9.67
C PRO A 127 5.08 -0.51 -10.65
N TYR A 128 4.53 0.57 -11.19
CA TYR A 128 3.41 0.51 -12.16
C TYR A 128 3.82 0.11 -13.58
N SER A 129 5.13 0.09 -13.88
CA SER A 129 5.67 -0.21 -15.22
C SER A 129 6.86 -1.17 -15.10
N SER A 130 6.69 -2.26 -14.34
CA SER A 130 7.70 -3.29 -14.11
C SER A 130 7.22 -4.64 -14.66
N TRP A 131 7.58 -5.76 -14.02
CA TRP A 131 7.21 -7.11 -14.44
C TRP A 131 5.74 -7.43 -14.16
N ALA A 132 5.13 -6.81 -13.16
CA ALA A 132 3.80 -7.15 -12.68
C ALA A 132 2.70 -6.44 -13.47
N SER A 133 1.69 -7.18 -13.89
CA SER A 133 0.40 -6.63 -14.32
C SER A 133 -0.43 -6.33 -13.09
N ILE A 134 -0.75 -5.05 -12.88
CA ILE A 134 -1.45 -4.57 -11.69
C ILE A 134 -2.81 -4.04 -12.10
N LEU A 135 -3.87 -4.53 -11.46
CA LEU A 135 -5.25 -4.07 -11.68
C LEU A 135 -5.86 -3.49 -10.41
N ASP A 136 -6.70 -2.48 -10.56
CA ASP A 136 -7.69 -2.13 -9.55
C ASP A 136 -8.91 -3.07 -9.74
N CYS A 137 -9.03 -4.05 -8.84
CA CYS A 137 -10.05 -5.10 -8.91
C CYS A 137 -11.44 -4.67 -8.44
N GLY A 138 -11.63 -3.38 -8.15
CA GLY A 138 -12.88 -2.85 -7.59
C GLY A 138 -13.07 -3.28 -6.14
N ASP A 139 -14.32 -3.38 -5.72
CA ASP A 139 -14.69 -3.68 -4.34
C ASP A 139 -15.40 -5.03 -4.22
N ILE A 140 -15.21 -5.70 -3.08
CA ILE A 140 -16.07 -6.81 -2.66
C ILE A 140 -17.42 -6.22 -2.27
N PRO A 141 -18.55 -6.72 -2.82
CA PRO A 141 -19.90 -6.25 -2.44
C PRO A 141 -20.32 -6.86 -1.09
N VAL A 142 -19.63 -6.49 -0.02
CA VAL A 142 -19.84 -7.03 1.33
C VAL A 142 -21.15 -6.52 1.91
N THR A 143 -21.96 -7.41 2.50
CA THR A 143 -23.17 -7.01 3.23
C THR A 143 -22.81 -6.32 4.56
N PRO A 144 -23.42 -5.18 4.89
CA PRO A 144 -23.24 -4.57 6.21
C PRO A 144 -24.28 -5.05 7.25
N LEU A 145 -25.13 -5.99 6.88
CA LEU A 145 -26.32 -6.38 7.67
C LEU A 145 -26.11 -7.66 8.49
N ASP A 146 -25.09 -8.46 8.13
CA ASP A 146 -24.78 -9.74 8.79
C ASP A 146 -23.28 -10.01 8.73
N ASN A 147 -22.58 -9.89 9.86
CA ASN A 147 -21.13 -10.04 9.94
C ASN A 147 -20.66 -11.46 9.63
N ALA A 148 -21.46 -12.50 9.88
CA ALA A 148 -21.09 -13.87 9.55
C ALA A 148 -21.14 -14.11 8.03
N VAL A 149 -22.17 -13.57 7.38
CA VAL A 149 -22.27 -13.58 5.91
C VAL A 149 -21.15 -12.72 5.31
N ALA A 150 -20.87 -11.53 5.84
CA ALA A 150 -19.81 -10.65 5.41
C ALA A 150 -18.44 -11.34 5.45
N LEU A 151 -18.10 -12.00 6.56
CA LEU A 151 -16.86 -12.76 6.71
C LEU A 151 -16.75 -13.88 5.65
N THR A 152 -17.86 -14.57 5.36
CA THR A 152 -17.93 -15.59 4.32
C THR A 152 -17.69 -14.99 2.93
N GLN A 153 -18.34 -13.85 2.62
CA GLN A 153 -18.17 -13.15 1.34
C GLN A 153 -16.72 -12.70 1.14
N MET A 154 -16.12 -12.10 2.15
CA MET A 154 -14.71 -11.67 2.10
C MET A 154 -13.78 -12.85 1.91
N THR A 155 -13.92 -13.93 2.70
CA THR A 155 -13.09 -15.14 2.58
C THR A 155 -13.20 -15.77 1.19
N SER A 156 -14.40 -15.88 0.64
CA SER A 156 -14.64 -16.42 -0.71
C SER A 156 -13.97 -15.54 -1.78
N ALA A 157 -14.12 -14.23 -1.68
CA ALA A 157 -13.53 -13.29 -2.64
C ALA A 157 -11.99 -13.37 -2.66
N TYR A 158 -11.36 -13.39 -1.49
CA TYR A 158 -9.89 -13.54 -1.40
C TYR A 158 -9.42 -14.89 -1.96
N LEU A 159 -10.16 -15.96 -1.70
CA LEU A 159 -9.83 -17.29 -2.19
C LEU A 159 -9.97 -17.37 -3.72
N GLU A 160 -11.06 -16.84 -4.28
CA GLU A 160 -11.32 -16.82 -5.72
C GLU A 160 -10.26 -16.01 -6.49
N LEU A 161 -9.87 -14.84 -5.96
CA LEU A 161 -8.85 -14.01 -6.59
C LEU A 161 -7.44 -14.57 -6.41
N GLY A 162 -7.12 -15.06 -5.22
CA GLY A 162 -5.78 -15.56 -4.88
C GLY A 162 -5.45 -16.93 -5.50
N HIS A 163 -6.43 -17.71 -5.94
CA HIS A 163 -6.22 -18.98 -6.67
C HIS A 163 -6.08 -18.82 -8.18
N ARG A 164 -6.23 -17.61 -8.73
CA ARG A 164 -6.05 -17.38 -10.17
C ARG A 164 -4.61 -17.66 -10.62
N THR A 165 -4.46 -17.94 -11.88
CA THR A 165 -3.13 -18.03 -12.48
C THR A 165 -2.60 -16.61 -12.73
N PRO A 166 -1.43 -16.23 -12.20
CA PRO A 166 -0.83 -14.93 -12.49
C PRO A 166 -0.38 -14.86 -13.98
N ILE A 167 -0.19 -13.65 -14.49
CA ILE A 167 0.34 -13.43 -15.84
C ILE A 167 1.84 -13.77 -15.88
N SER A 168 2.57 -13.32 -14.88
CA SER A 168 4.01 -13.50 -14.79
C SER A 168 4.38 -14.82 -14.11
N SER A 169 5.44 -15.45 -14.58
CA SER A 169 6.04 -16.62 -13.92
C SER A 169 6.88 -16.26 -12.69
N VAL A 170 7.01 -14.98 -12.36
CA VAL A 170 7.77 -14.49 -11.19
C VAL A 170 7.11 -14.90 -9.87
N ILE A 171 5.81 -15.08 -9.87
CA ILE A 171 5.04 -15.45 -8.69
C ILE A 171 4.16 -16.67 -8.96
N THR A 172 3.91 -17.47 -7.93
CA THR A 172 3.05 -18.67 -8.05
C THR A 172 1.58 -18.33 -7.95
N TYR A 173 1.22 -17.33 -7.14
CA TYR A 173 -0.15 -16.89 -6.90
C TYR A 173 -0.23 -15.37 -6.98
N PRO A 174 -1.35 -14.82 -7.49
CA PRO A 174 -1.57 -13.38 -7.44
C PRO A 174 -1.51 -12.85 -6.01
N LYS A 175 -1.00 -11.64 -5.85
CA LYS A 175 -0.93 -10.96 -4.57
C LYS A 175 -2.05 -9.93 -4.48
N ILE A 176 -2.78 -9.92 -3.37
CA ILE A 176 -3.85 -8.96 -3.14
C ILE A 176 -3.38 -7.93 -2.12
N ILE A 177 -3.51 -6.66 -2.47
CA ILE A 177 -3.32 -5.52 -1.57
C ILE A 177 -4.69 -4.91 -1.34
N SER A 178 -5.19 -5.02 -0.11
CA SER A 178 -6.53 -4.58 0.24
C SER A 178 -6.55 -3.12 0.66
N LEU A 179 -7.50 -2.38 0.13
CA LEU A 179 -7.91 -1.09 0.66
C LEU A 179 -9.05 -1.37 1.65
N GLY A 180 -8.76 -1.31 2.95
CA GLY A 180 -9.70 -1.70 3.98
C GLY A 180 -10.81 -0.66 4.20
N GLY A 181 -11.78 -1.15 4.72
CA GLY A 181 -12.62 -1.25 5.84
C GLY A 181 -11.94 -1.32 7.21
N ASP A 182 -12.68 -1.88 8.14
CA ASP A 182 -12.16 -2.15 9.47
C ASP A 182 -11.15 -3.32 9.43
N HIS A 183 -10.35 -3.43 10.48
CA HIS A 183 -9.23 -4.38 10.53
C HIS A 183 -9.68 -5.85 10.56
N SER A 184 -10.93 -6.15 10.90
CA SER A 184 -11.44 -7.53 10.97
C SER A 184 -11.32 -8.31 9.65
N LEU A 185 -11.21 -7.60 8.50
CA LEU A 185 -11.01 -8.22 7.18
C LEU A 185 -9.75 -9.09 7.11
N ALA A 186 -8.73 -8.83 7.95
CA ALA A 186 -7.49 -9.60 7.98
C ALA A 186 -7.73 -11.10 8.25
N LEU A 187 -8.74 -11.44 9.05
CA LEU A 187 -9.12 -12.85 9.27
C LEU A 187 -9.53 -13.55 7.97
N ALA A 188 -10.33 -12.87 7.13
CA ALA A 188 -10.76 -13.41 5.84
C ALA A 188 -9.58 -13.63 4.88
N SER A 189 -8.66 -12.65 4.83
CA SER A 189 -7.43 -12.74 4.02
C SER A 189 -6.53 -13.87 4.50
N LEU A 190 -6.29 -14.01 5.80
CA LEU A 190 -5.45 -15.07 6.38
C LEU A 190 -6.03 -16.45 6.14
N ARG A 191 -7.37 -16.63 6.23
CA ARG A 191 -8.05 -17.90 5.87
C ARG A 191 -7.76 -18.28 4.42
N ALA A 192 -7.90 -17.35 3.50
CA ALA A 192 -7.62 -17.59 2.09
C ALA A 192 -6.13 -17.89 1.85
N LEU A 193 -5.22 -17.10 2.39
CA LEU A 193 -3.77 -17.30 2.27
C LEU A 193 -3.33 -18.66 2.85
N ARG A 194 -3.87 -19.06 3.99
CA ARG A 194 -3.60 -20.37 4.59
C ARG A 194 -4.00 -21.53 3.67
N MET A 195 -5.13 -21.40 2.99
CA MET A 195 -5.62 -22.40 2.02
C MET A 195 -4.77 -22.42 0.75
N ILE A 196 -4.37 -21.26 0.25
CA ILE A 196 -3.56 -21.10 -0.98
C ILE A 196 -2.14 -21.64 -0.75
N HIS A 197 -1.47 -21.19 0.30
CA HIS A 197 -0.08 -21.54 0.60
C HIS A 197 0.06 -22.86 1.35
N LYS A 198 -1.02 -23.44 1.85
CA LYS A 198 -1.06 -24.71 2.61
C LYS A 198 -0.16 -24.71 3.86
N SER A 199 0.19 -23.55 4.35
CA SER A 199 1.04 -23.32 5.53
C SER A 199 0.54 -22.10 6.32
N PRO A 200 0.76 -22.03 7.64
CA PRO A 200 0.53 -20.81 8.39
C PRO A 200 1.36 -19.66 7.83
N ILE A 201 0.87 -18.44 8.02
CA ILE A 201 1.44 -17.19 7.47
C ILE A 201 2.00 -16.36 8.63
N ALA A 202 3.20 -15.83 8.50
CA ALA A 202 3.70 -14.82 9.44
C ALA A 202 2.95 -13.51 9.26
N VAL A 203 2.70 -12.79 10.34
CA VAL A 203 2.02 -11.48 10.30
C VAL A 203 2.99 -10.39 10.72
N LEU A 204 3.15 -9.37 9.88
CA LEU A 204 3.75 -8.09 10.27
C LEU A 204 2.62 -7.07 10.37
N HIS A 205 2.34 -6.66 11.58
CA HIS A 205 1.21 -5.82 11.95
C HIS A 205 1.70 -4.48 12.49
N PHE A 206 1.34 -3.41 11.80
CA PHE A 206 1.58 -2.02 12.22
C PHE A 206 0.29 -1.44 12.77
N ASP A 207 0.24 -1.11 14.06
CA ASP A 207 -0.99 -0.73 14.75
C ASP A 207 -0.69 -0.09 16.11
N ALA A 208 -1.58 0.73 16.61
CA ALA A 208 -1.61 1.16 17.99
C ALA A 208 -2.09 0.06 18.96
N HIS A 209 -2.84 -0.93 18.43
CA HIS A 209 -3.57 -1.95 19.17
C HIS A 209 -2.95 -3.35 18.98
N LEU A 210 -3.32 -4.29 19.87
CA LEU A 210 -2.88 -5.68 19.76
C LEU A 210 -3.68 -6.46 18.73
N ASP A 211 -4.98 -6.28 18.71
CA ASP A 211 -5.94 -7.02 17.88
C ASP A 211 -5.90 -8.55 18.05
N THR A 212 -5.20 -8.99 19.07
CA THR A 212 -5.10 -10.36 19.56
C THR A 212 -5.92 -10.60 20.82
N TRP A 213 -6.84 -9.67 21.17
CA TRP A 213 -7.66 -9.80 22.35
C TRP A 213 -8.62 -10.98 22.26
N HIS A 214 -8.68 -11.74 23.36
CA HIS A 214 -9.72 -12.77 23.52
C HIS A 214 -11.11 -12.11 23.39
N PRO A 215 -12.07 -12.69 22.63
CA PRO A 215 -13.38 -12.09 22.44
C PRO A 215 -14.13 -11.72 23.73
N GLU A 216 -13.86 -12.41 24.84
CA GLU A 216 -14.43 -12.09 26.17
C GLU A 216 -13.98 -10.74 26.74
N LYS A 217 -12.94 -10.14 26.21
CA LYS A 217 -12.51 -8.76 26.55
C LYS A 217 -13.48 -7.70 26.04
N TYR A 218 -14.43 -8.11 25.15
CA TYR A 218 -15.57 -7.31 24.73
C TYR A 218 -16.87 -7.83 25.39
N PRO A 219 -17.06 -7.60 26.70
CA PRO A 219 -18.10 -8.25 27.47
C PRO A 219 -19.49 -7.78 27.06
N SER A 220 -20.40 -8.73 26.94
CA SER A 220 -21.81 -8.45 26.74
C SER A 220 -22.66 -9.42 27.58
N PRO A 221 -23.69 -8.95 28.29
CA PRO A 221 -24.66 -9.81 28.95
C PRO A 221 -25.50 -10.62 27.95
N TRP A 222 -25.41 -10.30 26.66
CA TRP A 222 -26.13 -10.97 25.58
C TRP A 222 -25.13 -11.77 24.73
N PRO A 223 -25.05 -13.11 24.92
CA PRO A 223 -24.13 -13.94 24.15
C PRO A 223 -24.40 -13.87 22.66
N SER A 224 -23.37 -13.63 21.88
CA SER A 224 -23.42 -13.67 20.41
C SER A 224 -22.13 -14.25 19.84
N LYS A 225 -22.26 -15.27 19.00
CA LYS A 225 -21.12 -15.79 18.25
C LYS A 225 -20.56 -14.78 17.24
N GLN A 226 -21.43 -13.92 16.70
CA GLN A 226 -21.00 -12.88 15.75
C GLN A 226 -20.16 -11.80 16.42
N ALA A 227 -20.42 -11.50 17.70
CA ALA A 227 -19.64 -10.53 18.46
C ALA A 227 -18.19 -10.98 18.71
N GLN A 228 -17.87 -12.25 18.53
CA GLN A 228 -16.50 -12.77 18.62
C GLN A 228 -15.65 -12.30 17.45
N PHE A 229 -16.25 -12.01 16.29
CA PHE A 229 -15.59 -11.48 15.11
C PHE A 229 -15.66 -9.96 15.13
N ASN A 230 -14.57 -9.31 15.51
CA ASN A 230 -14.43 -7.86 15.50
C ASN A 230 -12.97 -7.45 15.26
N HIS A 231 -12.71 -6.15 15.04
CA HIS A 231 -11.41 -5.64 14.68
C HIS A 231 -10.33 -5.82 15.77
N GLY A 232 -10.69 -6.00 17.05
CA GLY A 232 -9.74 -6.24 18.14
C GLY A 232 -9.52 -7.73 18.47
N SER A 233 -10.27 -8.65 17.85
CA SER A 233 -10.17 -10.10 18.15
C SER A 233 -9.82 -10.98 16.95
N MET A 234 -9.70 -10.39 15.74
CA MET A 234 -9.53 -11.17 14.53
C MET A 234 -8.21 -11.94 14.49
N PHE A 235 -7.10 -11.43 15.06
CA PHE A 235 -5.84 -12.19 15.15
C PHE A 235 -5.90 -13.28 16.21
N TRP A 236 -6.65 -13.08 17.31
CA TRP A 236 -6.90 -14.16 18.25
C TRP A 236 -7.64 -15.33 17.57
N LEU A 237 -8.69 -15.04 16.78
CA LEU A 237 -9.40 -16.04 16.00
C LEU A 237 -8.46 -16.72 14.99
N ALA A 238 -7.65 -15.95 14.29
CA ALA A 238 -6.70 -16.47 13.31
C ALA A 238 -5.64 -17.38 13.94
N SER A 239 -5.14 -17.04 15.14
CA SER A 239 -4.22 -17.88 15.90
C SER A 239 -4.87 -19.20 16.32
N ASN A 240 -6.10 -19.16 16.84
CA ASN A 240 -6.83 -20.36 17.22
C ASN A 240 -7.20 -21.28 16.04
N GLU A 241 -7.40 -20.69 14.86
CA GLU A 241 -7.63 -21.45 13.63
C GLU A 241 -6.32 -22.01 13.03
N GLY A 242 -5.16 -21.72 13.61
CA GLY A 242 -3.85 -22.16 13.11
C GLY A 242 -3.48 -21.49 11.76
N LEU A 243 -3.96 -20.26 11.53
CA LEU A 243 -3.66 -19.51 10.33
C LEU A 243 -2.32 -18.75 10.44
N ILE A 244 -1.95 -18.34 11.65
CA ILE A 244 -0.76 -17.55 11.94
C ILE A 244 0.41 -18.46 12.33
N LEU A 245 1.59 -18.14 11.79
CA LEU A 245 2.82 -18.85 12.15
C LEU A 245 3.31 -18.37 13.51
N ASN A 246 3.15 -19.23 14.52
CA ASN A 246 3.59 -18.94 15.87
C ASN A 246 5.12 -18.71 15.93
N GLY A 247 5.52 -17.68 16.66
CA GLY A 247 6.94 -17.37 16.85
C GLY A 247 7.61 -16.59 15.72
N SER A 248 6.87 -16.20 14.66
CA SER A 248 7.41 -15.45 13.52
C SER A 248 6.58 -14.22 13.16
N SER A 249 5.72 -13.76 14.06
CA SER A 249 4.88 -12.59 13.84
C SER A 249 5.30 -11.41 14.72
N VAL A 250 4.96 -10.18 14.30
CA VAL A 250 5.37 -8.93 14.95
C VAL A 250 4.23 -7.94 14.97
N HIS A 251 3.99 -7.31 16.13
CA HIS A 251 3.27 -6.05 16.26
C HIS A 251 4.26 -4.89 16.37
N ALA A 252 3.98 -3.77 15.73
CA ALA A 252 4.85 -2.60 15.74
C ALA A 252 4.05 -1.29 15.80
N GLY A 253 4.31 -0.46 16.81
CA GLY A 253 3.62 0.80 17.06
C GLY A 253 2.64 0.79 18.23
N LEU A 254 2.63 -0.29 19.02
CA LEU A 254 1.70 -0.51 20.12
C LEU A 254 1.79 0.59 21.18
N ARG A 255 0.64 1.11 21.61
CA ARG A 255 0.56 2.11 22.68
C ARG A 255 -0.78 2.16 23.42
N THR A 256 -1.72 1.32 23.01
CA THR A 256 -3.03 1.27 23.66
C THR A 256 -2.95 0.68 25.07
N ARG A 257 -3.91 1.02 25.91
CA ARG A 257 -4.04 0.44 27.24
C ARG A 257 -4.52 -1.00 27.18
N LEU A 258 -4.03 -1.83 28.09
CA LEU A 258 -4.46 -3.21 28.24
C LEU A 258 -5.83 -3.29 28.94
N SER A 259 -6.51 -4.42 28.78
CA SER A 259 -7.74 -4.72 29.50
C SER A 259 -7.43 -5.10 30.95
N GLY A 260 -8.24 -4.63 31.90
CA GLY A 260 -8.05 -4.96 33.30
C GLY A 260 -6.92 -4.16 33.96
N ASP A 261 -6.23 -4.77 34.95
CA ASP A 261 -5.22 -4.15 35.80
C ASP A 261 -3.94 -4.99 35.93
N ASP A 262 -3.70 -5.88 34.96
CA ASP A 262 -2.55 -6.79 34.91
C ASP A 262 -1.97 -6.94 33.47
N TRP A 263 -1.08 -7.90 33.31
CA TRP A 263 -0.37 -8.17 32.05
C TRP A 263 -1.03 -9.28 31.21
N ALA A 264 -2.23 -9.73 31.53
CA ALA A 264 -2.87 -10.89 30.91
C ALA A 264 -3.02 -10.77 29.41
N ASP A 265 -3.28 -9.57 28.86
CA ASP A 265 -3.37 -9.36 27.42
C ASP A 265 -2.01 -9.60 26.73
N TYR A 266 -0.91 -9.15 27.34
CA TYR A 266 0.43 -9.38 26.81
C TYR A 266 0.90 -10.83 26.97
N GLU A 267 0.48 -11.52 28.05
CA GLU A 267 0.77 -12.94 28.22
C GLU A 267 0.04 -13.78 27.18
N ASP A 268 -1.23 -13.48 26.90
CA ASP A 268 -2.02 -14.13 25.87
C ASP A 268 -1.44 -13.87 24.48
N ASP A 269 -1.09 -12.64 24.16
CA ASP A 269 -0.42 -12.25 22.92
C ASP A 269 0.92 -12.96 22.73
N THR A 270 1.70 -13.12 23.80
CA THR A 270 2.96 -13.90 23.78
C THR A 270 2.70 -15.37 23.43
N ASN A 271 1.63 -15.96 23.99
CA ASN A 271 1.24 -17.33 23.70
C ASN A 271 0.80 -17.52 22.24
N GLN A 272 0.22 -16.49 21.63
CA GLN A 272 -0.10 -16.44 20.21
C GLN A 272 1.15 -16.28 19.32
N GLY A 273 2.30 -15.93 19.92
CA GLY A 273 3.61 -15.95 19.26
C GLY A 273 4.05 -14.67 18.61
N PHE A 274 3.48 -13.52 18.99
CA PHE A 274 3.90 -12.21 18.49
C PHE A 274 5.09 -11.64 19.28
N LEU A 275 5.98 -10.96 18.56
CA LEU A 275 6.92 -10.00 19.13
C LEU A 275 6.23 -8.63 19.17
N ARG A 276 6.31 -7.93 20.28
CA ARG A 276 5.78 -6.57 20.43
C ARG A 276 6.89 -5.54 20.34
N ILE A 277 6.66 -4.53 19.51
CA ILE A 277 7.46 -3.31 19.42
C ILE A 277 6.51 -2.16 19.74
N SER A 278 6.74 -1.49 20.86
CA SER A 278 5.92 -0.36 21.29
C SER A 278 6.18 0.89 20.43
N SER A 279 5.28 1.86 20.52
CA SER A 279 5.49 3.15 19.85
C SER A 279 6.77 3.82 20.34
N ASP A 280 7.05 3.74 21.64
CA ASP A 280 8.19 4.38 22.31
C ASP A 280 9.53 3.73 21.94
N ASP A 281 9.55 2.45 21.53
CA ASP A 281 10.78 1.77 21.10
C ASP A 281 11.48 2.48 19.95
N ILE A 282 10.76 3.31 19.18
CA ILE A 282 11.37 4.08 18.10
C ILE A 282 12.31 5.17 18.61
N ASP A 283 12.08 5.71 19.81
CA ASP A 283 12.94 6.72 20.42
C ASP A 283 14.25 6.10 20.92
N ASP A 284 14.21 4.88 21.44
CA ASP A 284 15.38 4.16 21.95
C ASP A 284 16.18 3.46 20.85
N LEU A 285 15.50 2.77 19.95
CA LEU A 285 16.13 1.94 18.89
C LEU A 285 16.33 2.71 17.57
N GLY A 286 15.58 3.78 17.37
CA GLY A 286 15.42 4.44 16.10
C GLY A 286 14.75 3.53 15.05
N THR A 287 14.37 4.10 13.92
CA THR A 287 13.79 3.32 12.81
C THR A 287 14.67 2.15 12.34
N LYS A 288 15.99 2.25 12.48
CA LYS A 288 16.92 1.16 12.10
C LYS A 288 16.82 -0.02 13.04
N GLY A 289 16.72 0.20 14.36
CA GLY A 289 16.58 -0.87 15.33
C GLY A 289 15.24 -1.58 15.20
N VAL A 290 14.15 -0.83 14.98
CA VAL A 290 12.82 -1.40 14.68
C VAL A 290 12.87 -2.30 13.44
N ILE A 291 13.46 -1.84 12.34
CA ILE A 291 13.65 -2.63 11.11
C ILE A 291 14.45 -3.92 11.41
N SER A 292 15.53 -3.80 12.16
CA SER A 292 16.39 -4.96 12.52
C SER A 292 15.62 -6.00 13.31
N ALA A 293 14.85 -5.58 14.34
CA ALA A 293 14.04 -6.46 15.16
C ALA A 293 12.96 -7.20 14.33
N ILE A 294 12.30 -6.50 13.40
CA ILE A 294 11.31 -7.10 12.49
C ILE A 294 11.98 -8.16 11.60
N LEU A 295 13.10 -7.81 10.94
CA LEU A 295 13.79 -8.72 10.01
C LEU A 295 14.41 -9.93 10.74
N GLU A 296 14.90 -9.75 11.96
CA GLU A 296 15.43 -10.82 12.79
C GLU A 296 14.32 -11.79 13.20
N ARG A 297 13.13 -11.28 13.55
CA ARG A 297 11.99 -12.09 13.96
C ARG A 297 11.35 -12.86 12.83
N ILE A 298 11.17 -12.24 11.67
CA ILE A 298 10.42 -12.81 10.55
C ILE A 298 11.35 -13.53 9.56
N GLY A 299 12.53 -12.97 9.29
CA GLY A 299 13.39 -13.42 8.18
C GLY A 299 12.84 -12.96 6.82
N THR A 300 13.45 -13.40 5.73
CA THR A 300 13.09 -12.96 4.37
C THR A 300 12.42 -14.01 3.51
N GLU A 301 12.34 -15.26 3.97
CA GLU A 301 11.90 -16.38 3.13
C GLU A 301 10.48 -16.87 3.45
N ILE A 302 10.03 -16.72 4.71
CA ILE A 302 8.67 -17.13 5.11
C ILE A 302 7.61 -16.22 4.48
N PRO A 303 6.43 -16.79 4.10
CA PRO A 303 5.30 -16.00 3.63
C PRO A 303 4.79 -15.04 4.71
N VAL A 304 4.65 -13.77 4.36
CA VAL A 304 4.23 -12.70 5.28
C VAL A 304 2.94 -12.05 4.80
N TYR A 305 1.99 -11.90 5.69
CA TYR A 305 0.88 -10.96 5.56
C TYR A 305 1.27 -9.64 6.21
N LEU A 306 1.30 -8.58 5.41
CA LEU A 306 1.65 -7.24 5.88
C LEU A 306 0.37 -6.43 6.10
N SER A 307 0.04 -6.18 7.36
CA SER A 307 -1.16 -5.44 7.76
C SER A 307 -0.77 -4.07 8.32
N VAL A 308 -1.38 -3.03 7.81
CA VAL A 308 -1.14 -1.65 8.27
C VAL A 308 -2.46 -1.01 8.67
N ASP A 309 -2.69 -0.95 9.99
CA ASP A 309 -3.69 -0.04 10.53
C ASP A 309 -3.15 1.39 10.47
N ILE A 310 -3.96 2.29 9.91
CA ILE A 310 -3.52 3.67 9.75
C ILE A 310 -3.37 4.40 11.09
N ASP A 311 -3.97 3.89 12.17
CA ASP A 311 -3.89 4.45 13.50
C ASP A 311 -2.53 4.19 14.21
N VAL A 312 -1.64 3.39 13.60
CA VAL A 312 -0.22 3.37 13.97
C VAL A 312 0.38 4.77 13.93
N LEU A 313 -0.13 5.63 13.05
CA LEU A 313 0.26 7.03 12.97
C LEU A 313 -0.39 7.85 14.11
N ASP A 314 0.31 8.91 14.52
CA ASP A 314 -0.24 9.86 15.47
C ASP A 314 -1.49 10.56 14.90
N PRO A 315 -2.58 10.69 15.68
CA PRO A 315 -3.82 11.32 15.22
C PRO A 315 -3.66 12.81 14.85
N GLY A 316 -2.58 13.46 15.25
CA GLY A 316 -2.21 14.78 14.76
C GLY A 316 -1.81 14.77 13.26
N LEU A 317 -1.42 13.63 12.73
CA LEU A 317 -1.02 13.42 11.34
C LEU A 317 -2.04 12.60 10.54
N ALA A 318 -2.74 11.68 11.19
CA ALA A 318 -3.74 10.81 10.59
C ALA A 318 -5.01 10.74 11.48
N PRO A 319 -5.81 11.84 11.55
CA PRO A 319 -7.00 11.88 12.40
C PRO A 319 -8.16 11.03 11.87
N GLY A 320 -8.13 10.62 10.60
CA GLY A 320 -9.22 9.93 9.91
C GLY A 320 -9.24 8.42 10.20
N THR A 321 -9.36 8.04 11.47
CA THR A 321 -9.46 6.65 11.91
C THR A 321 -10.53 6.45 12.99
N GLY A 322 -10.91 5.20 13.23
CA GLY A 322 -11.96 4.84 14.18
C GLY A 322 -11.52 4.90 15.63
N THR A 323 -10.33 4.43 15.94
CA THR A 323 -9.78 4.25 17.29
C THR A 323 -8.44 4.97 17.45
N PRO A 324 -8.41 6.33 17.37
CA PRO A 324 -7.16 7.08 17.42
C PRO A 324 -6.51 7.03 18.81
N GLU A 325 -5.22 6.73 18.86
CA GLU A 325 -4.41 6.76 20.07
C GLU A 325 -3.27 7.78 19.93
N PRO A 326 -3.14 8.77 20.85
CA PRO A 326 -2.04 9.73 20.84
C PRO A 326 -0.67 9.08 21.08
N GLY A 327 0.39 9.72 20.59
CA GLY A 327 1.77 9.23 20.73
C GLY A 327 2.18 8.24 19.66
N GLY A 328 1.55 8.30 18.49
CA GLY A 328 1.86 7.43 17.34
C GLY A 328 3.08 7.86 16.54
N TRP A 329 3.46 7.03 15.60
CA TRP A 329 4.56 7.32 14.71
C TRP A 329 4.20 8.42 13.70
N THR A 330 5.22 9.06 13.17
CA THR A 330 5.04 9.95 12.03
C THR A 330 4.95 9.14 10.74
N SER A 331 4.27 9.68 9.72
CA SER A 331 4.22 9.07 8.38
C SER A 331 5.63 8.85 7.80
N ARG A 332 6.60 9.73 8.10
CA ARG A 332 7.99 9.56 7.67
C ARG A 332 8.67 8.35 8.31
N GLU A 333 8.41 8.07 9.58
CA GLU A 333 8.95 6.92 10.30
C GLU A 333 8.36 5.62 9.76
N LEU A 334 7.04 5.54 9.64
CA LEU A 334 6.37 4.38 9.06
C LEU A 334 6.88 4.08 7.64
N ILE A 335 6.94 5.09 6.75
CA ILE A 335 7.47 4.94 5.39
C ILE A 335 8.92 4.43 5.43
N LYS A 336 9.75 4.93 6.33
CA LYS A 336 11.13 4.51 6.45
C LYS A 336 11.26 3.06 6.92
N ILE A 337 10.38 2.62 7.82
CA ILE A 337 10.34 1.24 8.30
C ILE A 337 9.84 0.31 7.19
N LEU A 338 8.73 0.64 6.51
CA LEU A 338 8.23 -0.12 5.35
C LEU A 338 9.31 -0.32 4.29
N ARG A 339 10.07 0.72 3.97
CA ARG A 339 11.22 0.64 3.06
C ARG A 339 12.36 -0.23 3.58
N GLY A 340 12.55 -0.27 4.89
CA GLY A 340 13.58 -1.10 5.53
C GLY A 340 13.25 -2.58 5.51
N VAL A 341 11.97 -2.95 5.48
CA VAL A 341 11.51 -4.34 5.44
C VAL A 341 11.13 -4.83 4.04
N GLU A 342 11.47 -4.10 2.99
CA GLU A 342 11.14 -4.42 1.58
C GLU A 342 11.68 -5.79 1.09
N GLY A 343 12.58 -6.41 1.85
CA GLY A 343 13.10 -7.75 1.58
C GLY A 343 12.17 -8.90 2.01
N LEU A 344 11.10 -8.63 2.75
CA LEU A 344 10.16 -9.65 3.21
C LEU A 344 9.41 -10.31 2.04
N ASN A 345 9.06 -11.58 2.20
CA ASN A 345 8.23 -12.31 1.24
C ASN A 345 6.75 -12.03 1.48
N VAL A 346 6.30 -10.81 1.13
CA VAL A 346 4.90 -10.41 1.28
C VAL A 346 4.03 -11.14 0.27
N VAL A 347 3.06 -11.93 0.76
CA VAL A 347 2.12 -12.71 -0.05
C VAL A 347 0.72 -12.11 -0.10
N GLY A 348 0.39 -11.20 0.78
CA GLY A 348 -0.83 -10.40 0.82
C GLY A 348 -0.62 -9.22 1.77
N ALA A 349 -1.40 -8.16 1.59
CA ALA A 349 -1.30 -6.98 2.43
C ALA A 349 -2.65 -6.25 2.53
N ASP A 350 -2.78 -5.41 3.56
CA ASP A 350 -3.87 -4.45 3.68
C ASP A 350 -3.40 -3.10 4.22
N VAL A 351 -4.25 -2.09 3.99
CA VAL A 351 -4.23 -0.79 4.66
C VAL A 351 -5.65 -0.55 5.15
N VAL A 352 -5.83 -0.51 6.45
CA VAL A 352 -7.15 -0.56 7.11
C VAL A 352 -7.41 0.66 8.00
N GLU A 353 -8.64 0.75 8.51
CA GLU A 353 -9.15 1.75 9.46
C GLU A 353 -9.08 3.20 8.96
N VAL A 354 -8.89 3.44 7.65
CA VAL A 354 -9.04 4.78 7.08
C VAL A 354 -10.51 5.15 7.08
N ALA A 355 -10.90 6.06 7.96
CA ALA A 355 -12.27 6.54 8.15
C ALA A 355 -12.39 8.03 7.74
N PRO A 356 -12.68 8.35 6.47
CA PRO A 356 -12.58 9.70 5.94
C PRO A 356 -13.54 10.71 6.58
N ALA A 357 -14.58 10.25 7.27
CA ALA A 357 -15.48 11.12 8.00
C ALA A 357 -14.80 11.89 9.16
N TYR A 358 -13.66 11.39 9.64
CA TYR A 358 -12.87 12.01 10.70
C TYR A 358 -11.59 12.65 10.19
N ASP A 359 -11.32 12.56 8.89
CA ASP A 359 -10.14 13.17 8.28
C ASP A 359 -10.28 14.70 8.16
N GLY A 360 -9.17 15.39 8.09
CA GLY A 360 -9.17 16.82 7.85
C GLY A 360 -9.55 17.16 6.41
N VAL A 361 -9.82 18.44 6.16
CA VAL A 361 -10.10 18.96 4.81
C VAL A 361 -8.97 18.66 3.81
N GLY A 362 -7.73 18.47 4.32
CA GLY A 362 -6.56 18.11 3.52
C GLY A 362 -6.44 16.62 3.24
N GLU A 363 -7.36 15.78 3.70
CA GLU A 363 -7.41 14.32 3.46
C GLU A 363 -6.09 13.62 3.81
N GLN A 364 -5.40 14.10 4.87
CA GLN A 364 -4.05 13.66 5.21
C GLN A 364 -3.97 12.18 5.57
N THR A 365 -5.02 11.62 6.17
CA THR A 365 -5.07 10.19 6.51
C THR A 365 -5.21 9.34 5.24
N ALA A 366 -6.11 9.73 4.34
CA ALA A 366 -6.29 9.06 3.06
C ALA A 366 -5.01 9.15 2.19
N LEU A 367 -4.31 10.31 2.21
CA LEU A 367 -3.02 10.50 1.54
C LEU A 367 -1.93 9.59 2.14
N ALA A 368 -1.90 9.44 3.47
CA ALA A 368 -0.97 8.54 4.14
C ALA A 368 -1.27 7.07 3.73
N GLY A 369 -2.55 6.66 3.73
CA GLY A 369 -2.97 5.34 3.28
C GLY A 369 -2.55 5.06 1.84
N ALA A 370 -2.78 5.99 0.92
CA ALA A 370 -2.37 5.86 -0.48
C ALA A 370 -0.84 5.74 -0.63
N GLN A 371 -0.07 6.47 0.17
CA GLN A 371 1.39 6.36 0.18
C GLN A 371 1.86 5.01 0.75
N VAL A 372 1.21 4.49 1.78
CA VAL A 372 1.51 3.17 2.35
C VAL A 372 1.28 2.08 1.30
N VAL A 373 0.16 2.10 0.58
CA VAL A 373 -0.11 1.17 -0.53
C VAL A 373 1.00 1.24 -1.59
N TYR A 374 1.45 2.45 -1.96
CA TYR A 374 2.55 2.62 -2.91
C TYR A 374 3.89 2.02 -2.42
N GLU A 375 4.22 2.17 -1.13
CA GLU A 375 5.43 1.58 -0.56
C GLU A 375 5.34 0.04 -0.51
N ILE A 376 4.18 -0.50 -0.14
CA ILE A 376 3.91 -1.96 -0.16
C ILE A 376 4.05 -2.49 -1.59
N LEU A 377 3.41 -1.84 -2.55
CA LEU A 377 3.48 -2.21 -3.96
C LEU A 377 4.92 -2.17 -4.49
N THR A 378 5.67 -1.12 -4.14
CA THR A 378 7.09 -1.00 -4.51
C THR A 378 7.92 -2.16 -3.95
N SER A 379 7.69 -2.54 -2.69
CA SER A 379 8.38 -3.63 -2.02
C SER A 379 8.08 -4.98 -2.67
N VAL A 380 6.81 -5.26 -2.95
CA VAL A 380 6.35 -6.50 -3.61
C VAL A 380 6.95 -6.63 -5.02
N VAL A 381 6.93 -5.56 -5.80
CA VAL A 381 7.49 -5.56 -7.18
C VAL A 381 9.01 -5.71 -7.14
N LYS A 382 9.68 -5.00 -6.22
CA LYS A 382 11.14 -5.10 -6.06
C LYS A 382 11.60 -6.49 -5.64
N ARG A 383 10.87 -7.13 -4.72
CA ARG A 383 11.15 -8.52 -4.31
C ARG A 383 11.08 -9.48 -5.49
N GLY A 384 10.06 -9.37 -6.34
CA GLY A 384 9.94 -10.19 -7.56
C GLY A 384 11.14 -10.05 -8.50
N LEU A 385 11.69 -8.84 -8.66
CA LEU A 385 12.91 -8.61 -9.45
C LEU A 385 14.14 -9.32 -8.85
N LEU A 386 14.25 -9.37 -7.51
CA LEU A 386 15.32 -10.08 -6.83
C LEU A 386 15.20 -11.60 -7.01
N ASP A 387 13.98 -12.13 -6.97
CA ASP A 387 13.73 -13.56 -7.15
C ASP A 387 14.09 -14.00 -8.57
N VAL A 388 13.76 -13.21 -9.61
CA VAL A 388 14.20 -13.44 -11.01
C VAL A 388 15.72 -13.44 -11.12
N GLY A 389 16.40 -12.50 -10.46
CA GLY A 389 17.86 -12.44 -10.45
C GLY A 389 18.49 -13.69 -9.84
N ARG A 390 17.97 -14.16 -8.71
CA ARG A 390 18.42 -15.37 -8.02
C ARG A 390 18.24 -16.63 -8.88
N GLU A 391 17.08 -16.80 -9.53
CA GLU A 391 16.84 -17.94 -10.43
C GLU A 391 17.79 -17.95 -11.62
N SER A 392 18.11 -16.78 -12.19
CA SER A 392 19.05 -16.65 -13.28
C SER A 392 20.47 -17.07 -12.87
N GLU A 393 20.92 -16.69 -11.68
CA GLU A 393 22.22 -17.08 -11.15
C GLU A 393 22.31 -18.58 -10.87
N VAL A 394 21.26 -19.20 -10.36
CA VAL A 394 21.18 -20.66 -10.13
C VAL A 394 21.27 -21.42 -11.46
N LYS A 395 20.48 -21.03 -12.46
CA LYS A 395 20.51 -21.63 -13.80
C LYS A 395 21.89 -21.54 -14.46
N ILE A 396 22.61 -20.45 -14.26
CA ILE A 396 23.99 -20.28 -14.75
C ILE A 396 24.96 -21.22 -14.03
N LYS A 397 24.81 -21.39 -12.71
CA LYS A 397 25.67 -22.30 -11.92
C LYS A 397 25.42 -23.77 -12.25
N ASP A 398 24.19 -24.13 -12.51
CA ASP A 398 23.79 -25.51 -12.84
C ASP A 398 23.99 -25.88 -14.34
N GLY A 399 24.52 -24.96 -15.14
CA GLY A 399 24.84 -25.20 -16.55
C GLY A 399 23.62 -25.32 -17.47
N THR A 400 22.42 -25.00 -16.99
CA THR A 400 21.16 -25.05 -17.76
C THR A 400 20.78 -23.74 -18.46
N GLY A 401 21.58 -22.68 -18.27
CA GLY A 401 21.37 -21.37 -18.92
C GLY A 401 22.17 -21.23 -20.20
N GLU A 402 21.54 -20.88 -21.32
CA GLU A 402 22.22 -20.49 -22.55
C GLU A 402 23.06 -19.23 -22.31
N ARG A 403 24.38 -19.34 -22.61
CA ARG A 403 25.27 -18.16 -22.62
C ARG A 403 24.90 -17.29 -23.79
N GLY A 404 24.14 -16.23 -23.57
CA GLY A 404 23.96 -15.18 -24.56
C GLY A 404 25.32 -14.53 -24.86
N THR A 405 25.89 -14.80 -26.05
CA THR A 405 27.08 -14.13 -26.55
C THR A 405 26.76 -12.71 -26.99
N GLY A 406 26.71 -11.81 -26.01
CA GLY A 406 26.61 -10.37 -26.26
C GLY A 406 28.00 -9.72 -26.10
N THR A 407 28.76 -9.65 -27.18
CA THR A 407 29.99 -8.83 -27.26
C THR A 407 29.60 -7.37 -27.36
N GLY A 408 29.45 -6.72 -26.22
CA GLY A 408 29.30 -5.28 -26.09
C GLY A 408 30.52 -4.68 -25.41
N ASN A 409 31.46 -4.17 -26.22
CA ASN A 409 32.59 -3.37 -25.76
C ASN A 409 32.09 -2.09 -25.07
N VAL A 410 32.08 -2.05 -23.76
CA VAL A 410 31.90 -0.82 -22.97
C VAL A 410 33.29 -0.25 -22.67
N LYS A 411 33.66 0.82 -23.38
CA LYS A 411 34.79 1.67 -23.03
C LYS A 411 34.58 2.24 -21.64
N LYS A 412 35.50 1.95 -20.71
CA LYS A 412 35.66 2.66 -19.43
C LYS A 412 36.24 4.04 -19.71
N GLU A 413 35.45 5.07 -19.62
CA GLU A 413 35.97 6.43 -19.39
C GLU A 413 35.92 6.71 -17.88
N GLY A 414 37.12 6.87 -17.34
CA GLY A 414 37.32 7.26 -15.96
C GLY A 414 36.94 8.74 -15.76
N ARG A 415 36.17 9.01 -14.74
CA ARG A 415 35.99 10.34 -14.20
C ARG A 415 36.60 10.36 -12.79
N LYS A 416 37.73 11.10 -12.70
CA LYS A 416 38.37 11.43 -11.44
C LYS A 416 37.58 12.51 -10.71
N ASP A 417 37.56 12.34 -9.43
CA ASP A 417 37.34 13.21 -8.28
C ASP A 417 37.21 14.72 -8.51
N GLU A 418 36.23 15.33 -7.83
CA GLU A 418 36.52 16.34 -6.79
C GLU A 418 35.21 16.95 -6.24
N LEU A 419 35.14 16.91 -4.86
CA LEU A 419 34.37 17.67 -3.89
C LEU A 419 32.96 17.13 -3.54
#